data_2669789e0b8ef2a6b3f1d7f2c9e6e4b2
#
_entry.id   2669789e0b8ef2a6b3f1d7f2c9e6e4b2
#
_cell.length_a   1.000
_cell.length_b   1.000
_cell.length_c   1.000
_cell.angle_alpha   90.00
_cell.angle_beta   90.00
_cell.angle_gamma   90.00
#
_symmetry.space_group_name_H-M   'P 1'
#
loop_
_entity.id
_entity.type
_entity.pdbx_description
1 polymer ?
#
loop_
_entity_poly.entity_id
_entity_poly.type
_entity_poly.pdbx_seq_one_letter_code
_entity_poly.pdbx_strand_id
1 'polypeptide(L)'
;MNATNKDELTKVQRVVDGKYNYIDANGKLLSDTWFYWLAYFEDGFALVQREDGLKNFIDRQGKLLSDKWYRYLTNFKDGFAVVERDNGEQAKIDKTGKIVSK
;
A
#
# COMPACT_ATOMS: atom_id res chain seq x y z
N MET A 1 -27.36 -18.84 2.91
CA MET A 1 -26.39 -18.32 2.02
C MET A 1 -25.60 -17.17 2.65
N ASN A 2 -24.34 -17.16 2.39
CA ASN A 2 -23.51 -16.13 2.97
C ASN A 2 -23.47 -14.90 2.12
N ALA A 3 -23.67 -13.79 2.76
CA ALA A 3 -23.47 -12.52 2.09
C ALA A 3 -21.97 -12.31 1.89
N THR A 4 -21.59 -11.93 0.71
CA THR A 4 -20.22 -11.55 0.47
C THR A 4 -19.99 -10.19 1.10
N ASN A 5 -18.92 -10.06 1.86
CA ASN A 5 -18.55 -8.78 2.44
C ASN A 5 -18.07 -7.87 1.31
N LYS A 6 -18.78 -6.77 1.08
CA LYS A 6 -18.43 -5.83 0.01
C LYS A 6 -17.04 -5.26 0.18
N ASP A 7 -16.55 -5.20 1.42
CA ASP A 7 -15.24 -4.62 1.69
C ASP A 7 -14.13 -5.63 1.62
N GLU A 8 -14.48 -6.89 1.33
CA GLU A 8 -13.47 -7.93 1.23
C GLU A 8 -12.62 -7.72 -0.01
N LEU A 9 -11.31 -7.74 0.19
CA LEU A 9 -10.35 -7.63 -0.90
C LEU A 9 -9.50 -8.88 -0.93
N THR A 10 -9.31 -9.41 -2.12
CA THR A 10 -8.51 -10.62 -2.32
C THR A 10 -7.28 -10.24 -3.13
N LYS A 11 -6.13 -10.67 -2.65
CA LYS A 11 -4.86 -10.46 -3.34
C LYS A 11 -4.77 -11.39 -4.53
N VAL A 12 -4.45 -10.83 -5.69
CA VAL A 12 -4.31 -11.62 -6.93
C VAL A 12 -2.99 -11.31 -7.58
N GLN A 13 -2.48 -12.29 -8.31
CA GLN A 13 -1.21 -12.17 -9.02
C GLN A 13 -1.45 -12.38 -10.50
N ARG A 14 -0.91 -11.48 -11.31
CA ARG A 14 -1.06 -11.58 -12.75
C ARG A 14 0.00 -12.51 -13.32
N VAL A 15 -0.43 -13.47 -14.10
CA VAL A 15 0.45 -14.54 -14.60
C VAL A 15 1.52 -13.99 -15.53
N VAL A 16 1.15 -13.03 -16.37
CA VAL A 16 2.04 -12.59 -17.45
C VAL A 16 3.32 -11.92 -16.92
N ASP A 17 3.26 -11.24 -15.76
CA ASP A 17 4.42 -10.53 -15.22
C ASP A 17 4.63 -10.77 -13.74
N GLY A 18 3.76 -11.55 -13.10
CA GLY A 18 3.89 -11.85 -11.67
C GLY A 18 3.52 -10.72 -10.73
N LYS A 19 3.00 -9.63 -11.25
CA LYS A 19 2.66 -8.47 -10.42
C LYS A 19 1.34 -8.68 -9.70
N TYR A 20 1.11 -7.89 -8.67
CA TYR A 20 0.01 -8.08 -7.73
C TYR A 20 -0.96 -6.91 -7.73
N ASN A 21 -2.19 -7.21 -7.37
CA ASN A 21 -3.25 -6.24 -7.14
C ASN A 21 -4.23 -6.85 -6.15
N TYR A 22 -5.26 -6.13 -5.82
CA TYR A 22 -6.41 -6.67 -5.09
C TYR A 22 -7.64 -6.62 -5.98
N ILE A 23 -8.55 -7.56 -5.77
CA ILE A 23 -9.88 -7.48 -6.38
C ILE A 23 -10.91 -7.49 -5.27
N ASP A 24 -12.04 -6.84 -5.54
CA ASP A 24 -13.15 -6.83 -4.58
C ASP A 24 -14.07 -8.03 -4.83
N ALA A 25 -15.16 -8.09 -4.07
CA ALA A 25 -16.11 -9.19 -4.15
C ALA A 25 -16.79 -9.29 -5.52
N ASN A 26 -16.81 -8.21 -6.29
CA ASN A 26 -17.39 -8.18 -7.63
C ASN A 26 -16.36 -8.45 -8.73
N GLY A 27 -15.13 -8.72 -8.36
CA GLY A 27 -14.05 -8.98 -9.32
C GLY A 27 -13.41 -7.72 -9.88
N LYS A 28 -13.72 -6.56 -9.28
CA LYS A 28 -13.17 -5.30 -9.75
C LYS A 28 -11.80 -5.06 -9.12
N LEU A 29 -10.84 -4.63 -9.96
CA LEU A 29 -9.50 -4.33 -9.49
C LEU A 29 -9.52 -3.09 -8.60
N LEU A 30 -8.76 -3.14 -7.50
CA LEU A 30 -8.65 -2.04 -6.57
C LEU A 30 -7.85 -0.88 -7.15
N SER A 31 -6.79 -1.19 -7.86
CA SER A 31 -5.88 -0.17 -8.40
C SER A 31 -5.74 -0.35 -9.90
N ASP A 32 -5.50 0.76 -10.61
CA ASP A 32 -5.15 0.71 -12.03
C ASP A 32 -3.73 0.18 -12.24
N THR A 33 -2.93 0.21 -11.17
CA THR A 33 -1.53 -0.21 -11.22
C THR A 33 -1.37 -1.58 -10.62
N TRP A 34 -0.56 -2.41 -11.28
CA TRP A 34 -0.13 -3.69 -10.74
C TRP A 34 1.25 -3.48 -10.13
N PHE A 35 1.44 -4.02 -8.92
CA PHE A 35 2.64 -3.76 -8.13
C PHE A 35 3.56 -4.96 -8.13
N TYR A 36 4.86 -4.67 -8.04
CA TYR A 36 5.87 -5.71 -7.90
C TYR A 36 5.63 -6.54 -6.65
N TRP A 37 5.25 -5.89 -5.56
CA TRP A 37 4.87 -6.55 -4.31
C TRP A 37 3.74 -5.77 -3.65
N LEU A 38 2.94 -6.50 -2.88
CA LEU A 38 1.75 -5.94 -2.25
C LEU A 38 1.52 -6.71 -0.95
N ALA A 39 1.54 -6.02 0.17
CA ALA A 39 1.30 -6.62 1.47
C ALA A 39 -0.20 -6.68 1.75
N TYR A 40 -0.56 -7.39 2.81
CA TYR A 40 -1.94 -7.40 3.27
C TYR A 40 -2.25 -6.09 3.98
N PHE A 41 -3.53 -5.75 4.01
CA PHE A 41 -3.97 -4.53 4.68
C PHE A 41 -3.76 -4.63 6.19
N GLU A 42 -3.22 -3.57 6.75
CA GLU A 42 -3.06 -3.38 8.19
C GLU A 42 -3.38 -1.93 8.48
N ASP A 43 -4.22 -1.69 9.50
CA ASP A 43 -4.57 -0.33 9.91
C ASP A 43 -5.14 0.51 8.75
N GLY A 44 -5.83 -0.13 7.81
CA GLY A 44 -6.46 0.56 6.69
C GLY A 44 -5.57 0.78 5.48
N PHE A 45 -4.31 0.33 5.53
CA PHE A 45 -3.34 0.53 4.45
C PHE A 45 -2.63 -0.75 4.10
N ALA A 46 -2.27 -0.89 2.83
CA ALA A 46 -1.42 -1.98 2.36
C ALA A 46 -0.15 -1.38 1.79
N LEU A 47 0.99 -1.91 2.20
CA LEU A 47 2.27 -1.50 1.66
C LEU A 47 2.41 -2.03 0.25
N VAL A 48 2.81 -1.19 -0.69
CA VAL A 48 3.03 -1.57 -2.07
C VAL A 48 4.46 -1.21 -2.47
N GLN A 49 5.02 -2.00 -3.37
CA GLN A 49 6.39 -1.82 -3.82
C GLN A 49 6.43 -1.85 -5.33
N ARG A 50 7.13 -0.90 -5.91
CA ARG A 50 7.36 -0.85 -7.35
C ARG A 50 8.54 -1.73 -7.73
N GLU A 51 8.68 -1.94 -9.02
CA GLU A 51 9.77 -2.76 -9.58
C GLU A 51 11.15 -2.19 -9.23
N ASP A 52 11.24 -0.88 -9.09
CA ASP A 52 12.51 -0.22 -8.71
C ASP A 52 12.79 -0.27 -7.20
N GLY A 53 11.92 -0.93 -6.44
CA GLY A 53 12.12 -1.11 -5.00
C GLY A 53 11.51 -0.03 -4.13
N LEU A 54 10.98 1.02 -4.73
CA LEU A 54 10.38 2.11 -3.95
C LEU A 54 9.00 1.72 -3.44
N LYS A 55 8.65 2.22 -2.27
CA LYS A 55 7.47 1.80 -1.53
C LYS A 55 6.53 2.94 -1.20
N ASN A 56 5.28 2.61 -1.04
CA ASN A 56 4.22 3.54 -0.64
C ASN A 56 3.13 2.70 0.04
N PHE A 57 2.03 3.33 0.39
CA PHE A 57 0.83 2.64 0.87
C PHE A 57 -0.33 2.93 -0.06
N ILE A 58 -1.27 1.99 -0.16
CA ILE A 58 -2.58 2.26 -0.75
C ILE A 58 -3.63 2.04 0.33
N ASP A 59 -4.73 2.80 0.21
CA ASP A 59 -5.87 2.61 1.09
C ASP A 59 -6.85 1.61 0.47
N ARG A 60 -7.96 1.39 1.13
CA ARG A 60 -8.94 0.41 0.68
C ARG A 60 -9.74 0.87 -0.54
N GLN A 61 -9.55 2.09 -0.98
CA GLN A 61 -10.09 2.60 -2.23
C GLN A 61 -9.04 2.59 -3.35
N GLY A 62 -7.84 2.09 -3.06
CA GLY A 62 -6.78 1.99 -4.06
C GLY A 62 -5.99 3.27 -4.26
N LYS A 63 -6.18 4.24 -3.38
CA LYS A 63 -5.51 5.52 -3.49
C LYS A 63 -4.17 5.49 -2.77
N LEU A 64 -3.13 6.03 -3.43
CA LEU A 64 -1.82 6.14 -2.80
C LEU A 64 -1.86 7.13 -1.64
N LEU A 65 -1.19 6.78 -0.56
CA LEU A 65 -1.15 7.61 0.64
C LEU A 65 -0.30 8.86 0.41
N SER A 66 0.82 8.72 -0.26
CA SER A 66 1.79 9.81 -0.42
C SER A 66 2.06 10.05 -1.90
N ASP A 67 2.39 11.30 -2.23
CA ASP A 67 2.88 11.64 -3.57
C ASP A 67 4.28 11.11 -3.79
N LYS A 68 4.99 10.82 -2.71
CA LYS A 68 6.36 10.35 -2.79
C LYS A 68 6.43 8.85 -2.59
N TRP A 69 7.39 8.23 -3.25
CA TRP A 69 7.74 6.84 -3.06
C TRP A 69 9.04 6.80 -2.28
N TYR A 70 9.12 5.89 -1.31
CA TYR A 70 10.22 5.85 -0.36
C TYR A 70 11.06 4.60 -0.51
N ARG A 71 12.34 4.74 -0.32
CA ARG A 71 13.26 3.61 -0.32
C ARG A 71 13.00 2.68 0.87
N TYR A 72 12.68 3.27 1.99
CA TYR A 72 12.41 2.55 3.23
C TYR A 72 11.07 3.00 3.78
N LEU A 73 10.26 2.05 4.16
CA LEU A 73 8.91 2.33 4.66
C LEU A 73 8.48 1.16 5.53
N THR A 74 8.09 1.44 6.77
CA THR A 74 7.56 0.41 7.67
C THR A 74 6.04 0.44 7.67
N ASN A 75 5.43 -0.61 8.18
CA ASN A 75 4.00 -0.60 8.46
C ASN A 75 3.69 0.42 9.54
N PHE A 76 2.43 0.84 9.58
CA PHE A 76 1.99 1.75 10.63
C PHE A 76 2.03 1.07 11.99
N LYS A 77 2.51 1.82 12.96
CA LYS A 77 2.51 1.39 14.34
C LYS A 77 2.22 2.63 15.18
N ASP A 78 1.22 2.54 16.04
CA ASP A 78 0.81 3.65 16.91
C ASP A 78 0.50 4.93 16.12
N GLY A 79 -0.04 4.76 14.90
CA GLY A 79 -0.47 5.88 14.08
C GLY A 79 0.58 6.44 13.15
N PHE A 80 1.79 5.88 13.14
CA PHE A 80 2.91 6.41 12.35
C PHE A 80 3.64 5.30 11.62
N ALA A 81 4.18 5.63 10.47
CA ALA A 81 5.12 4.76 9.75
C ALA A 81 6.44 5.48 9.61
N VAL A 82 7.53 4.72 9.60
CA VAL A 82 8.88 5.28 9.44
C VAL A 82 9.24 5.26 7.97
N VAL A 83 9.78 6.38 7.49
CA VAL A 83 10.24 6.52 6.11
C VAL A 83 11.70 6.98 6.13
N GLU A 84 12.40 6.73 5.02
CA GLU A 84 13.72 7.30 4.80
C GLU A 84 13.58 8.41 3.76
N ARG A 85 14.04 9.60 4.11
CA ARG A 85 13.99 10.75 3.22
C ARG A 85 15.13 10.66 2.18
N ASP A 86 15.05 11.52 1.16
CA ASP A 86 16.03 11.53 0.08
C ASP A 86 17.47 11.74 0.58
N ASN A 87 17.61 12.46 1.69
CA ASN A 87 18.92 12.73 2.27
C ASN A 87 19.39 11.60 3.20
N GLY A 88 18.64 10.50 3.28
CA GLY A 88 19.00 9.36 4.12
C GLY A 88 18.51 9.46 5.56
N GLU A 89 17.92 10.59 5.94
CA GLU A 89 17.39 10.75 7.30
C GLU A 89 16.06 10.03 7.44
N GLN A 90 15.82 9.47 8.62
CA GLN A 90 14.53 8.87 8.91
C GLN A 90 13.54 9.92 9.40
N ALA A 91 12.28 9.69 9.08
CA ALA A 91 11.19 10.55 9.52
C ALA A 91 9.97 9.68 9.76
N LYS A 92 8.92 10.26 10.32
CA LYS A 92 7.64 9.56 10.50
C LYS A 92 6.58 10.25 9.68
N ILE A 93 5.72 9.43 9.08
CA ILE A 93 4.52 9.94 8.41
C ILE A 93 3.30 9.48 9.16
N ASP A 94 2.26 10.29 9.13
CA ASP A 94 0.98 9.91 9.72
C ASP A 94 0.09 9.25 8.66
N LYS A 95 -1.14 8.93 9.04
CA LYS A 95 -2.08 8.23 8.15
C LYS A 95 -2.64 9.12 7.06
N THR A 96 -2.27 10.39 7.00
CA THR A 96 -2.58 11.27 5.88
C THR A 96 -1.40 11.38 4.91
N GLY A 97 -0.29 10.71 5.21
CA GLY A 97 0.90 10.75 4.38
C GLY A 97 1.81 11.93 4.65
N LYS A 98 1.51 12.68 5.70
CA LYS A 98 2.25 13.90 6.04
C LYS A 98 3.41 13.57 6.96
N ILE A 99 4.58 14.15 6.71
CA ILE A 99 5.72 14.02 7.59
C ILE A 99 5.45 14.81 8.86
N VAL A 100 5.53 14.16 10.02
CA VAL A 100 5.17 14.78 11.29
C VAL A 100 6.33 14.89 12.24
N SER A 101 7.39 14.12 12.07
CA SER A 101 8.56 14.27 12.90
C SER A 101 9.74 13.53 12.27
N LYS A 102 10.90 13.83 12.78
CA LYS A 102 12.13 13.17 12.37
C LYS A 102 12.34 11.90 13.13
#